data_00372b229f99258b084ef0d19abd2445
#
_entry.id   00372b229f99258b084ef0d19abd2445
#
_cell.length_a   1.000
_cell.length_b   1.000
_cell.length_c   1.000
_cell.angle_alpha   90.00
_cell.angle_beta   90.00
_cell.angle_gamma   90.00
#
_symmetry.space_group_name_H-M   'P 1'
#
loop_
_entity.id
_entity.type
_entity.pdbx_description
1 polymer ?
#
loop_
_entity_poly.entity_id
_entity_poly.type
_entity_poly.pdbx_seq_one_letter_code
_entity_poly.pdbx_strand_id
1 'polypeptide(L)'
;MRMHLALLLAAVFAVSPLDGVAGEKQIVDVKELAGSWRGWVTAASGQERATMNVQADGSYKASTTRGSTSEGKFYLQDGKLQYRSSRTTGTARLSEDQGKTILTVMPADPNYQTGRAEYERVK
;
A
#
# COMPACT_ATOMS: atom_id res chain seq x y z
N MET A 1 34.43 -10.64 -24.37
CA MET A 1 34.08 -10.63 -24.08
C MET A 1 33.61 -10.35 -23.39
N ARG A 2 33.68 -10.37 -23.39
CA ARG A 2 33.16 -10.24 -22.84
C ARG A 2 32.60 -9.92 -21.90
N MET A 3 32.50 -9.87 -21.73
CA MET A 3 31.96 -9.81 -21.03
C MET A 3 31.56 -9.38 -20.23
N HIS A 4 31.56 -9.38 -20.30
CA HIS A 4 31.00 -9.26 -19.66
C HIS A 4 30.50 -8.90 -18.91
N LEU A 5 30.54 -8.96 -19.23
CA LEU A 5 29.95 -8.93 -18.62
C LEU A 5 29.43 -8.60 -17.81
N ALA A 6 29.58 -8.76 -18.12
CA ALA A 6 28.91 -8.83 -17.45
C ALA A 6 28.47 -8.42 -16.58
N LEU A 7 28.58 -8.46 -16.68
CA LEU A 7 28.03 -8.40 -15.90
C LEU A 7 27.62 -7.89 -15.12
N LEU A 8 27.69 -7.85 -15.39
CA LEU A 8 27.08 -7.71 -14.73
C LEU A 8 26.58 -7.29 -14.04
N LEU A 9 26.59 -7.33 -14.25
CA LEU A 9 25.92 -7.26 -13.67
C LEU A 9 25.41 -6.83 -12.92
N ALA A 10 25.48 -6.92 -13.05
CA ALA A 10 24.82 -6.85 -12.43
C ALA A 10 24.39 -6.36 -11.69
N ALA A 11 24.49 -6.38 -11.78
CA ALA A 11 23.90 -6.24 -11.19
C ALA A 11 23.53 -5.68 -10.48
N VAL A 12 23.65 -5.64 -10.55
CA VAL A 12 23.14 -5.45 -10.01
C VAL A 12 22.77 -4.82 -9.33
N PHE A 13 22.77 -4.70 -9.36
CA PHE A 13 22.27 -4.44 -8.85
C PHE A 13 21.80 -3.90 -8.26
N ALA A 14 21.80 -4.05 -8.34
CA ALA A 14 21.19 -3.89 -7.90
C ALA A 14 20.77 -3.43 -7.24
N VAL A 15 20.83 -3.37 -7.17
CA VAL A 15 20.36 -3.17 -6.56
C VAL A 15 20.08 -2.61 -5.80
N SER A 16 20.16 -2.46 -5.72
CA SER A 16 19.81 -2.10 -5.11
C SER A 16 19.51 -1.51 -4.47
N PRO A 17 19.49 -1.42 -4.31
CA PRO A 17 19.22 -0.91 -3.69
C PRO A 17 18.99 -0.42 -2.95
N LEU A 18 18.99 -0.54 -2.93
CA LEU A 18 18.75 -0.06 -2.43
C LEU A 18 18.55 0.24 -1.50
N ASP A 19 18.69 -0.14 -1.02
CA ASP A 19 18.67 0.13 -0.05
C ASP A 19 18.26 0.86 1.21
N GLY A 20 18.52 1.00 2.28
CA GLY A 20 18.14 1.74 3.43
C GLY A 20 16.94 2.64 3.22
N VAL A 21 16.51 2.75 2.06
CA VAL A 21 15.34 3.49 1.67
C VAL A 21 14.12 2.58 1.79
N ALA A 22 12.97 3.16 2.11
CA ALA A 22 11.73 2.42 2.11
C ALA A 22 11.57 1.73 0.77
N GLY A 23 11.48 0.43 0.79
CA GLY A 23 11.37 -0.35 -0.41
C GLY A 23 9.97 -0.88 -0.61
N GLU A 24 9.49 -0.78 -1.84
CA GLU A 24 8.20 -1.36 -2.17
C GLU A 24 8.29 -2.87 -2.03
N LYS A 25 7.33 -3.44 -1.35
CA LYS A 25 7.28 -4.87 -1.11
C LYS A 25 6.28 -5.51 -2.04
N GLN A 26 6.75 -6.48 -2.83
CA GLN A 26 5.89 -7.21 -3.72
C GLN A 26 5.08 -8.22 -2.91
N ILE A 27 3.77 -8.31 -3.16
CA ILE A 27 2.97 -9.34 -2.52
C ILE A 27 2.40 -10.26 -3.58
N VAL A 28 2.26 -11.53 -3.23
CA VAL A 28 1.75 -12.54 -4.13
C VAL A 28 0.37 -13.04 -3.72
N ASP A 29 -0.08 -12.67 -2.53
CA ASP A 29 -1.38 -13.09 -2.02
C ASP A 29 -1.92 -11.98 -1.14
N VAL A 30 -3.15 -11.58 -1.40
CA VAL A 30 -3.77 -10.47 -0.69
C VAL A 30 -3.91 -10.75 0.80
N LYS A 31 -3.87 -12.01 1.22
CA LYS A 31 -3.94 -12.35 2.65
C LYS A 31 -2.75 -11.80 3.44
N GLU A 32 -1.67 -11.40 2.75
CA GLU A 32 -0.55 -10.75 3.43
C GLU A 32 -0.93 -9.41 4.04
N LEU A 33 -2.06 -8.84 3.60
CA LEU A 33 -2.55 -7.59 4.16
C LEU A 33 -3.45 -7.81 5.39
N ALA A 34 -3.83 -9.04 5.69
CA ALA A 34 -4.75 -9.31 6.78
C ALA A 34 -4.21 -8.77 8.10
N GLY A 35 -5.09 -8.15 8.88
CA GLY A 35 -4.73 -7.63 10.18
C GLY A 35 -5.24 -6.22 10.38
N SER A 36 -4.69 -5.57 11.40
CA SER A 36 -5.10 -4.23 11.80
C SER A 36 -4.07 -3.21 11.35
N TRP A 37 -4.56 -2.07 10.92
CA TRP A 37 -3.75 -0.98 10.39
C TRP A 37 -4.24 0.34 10.98
N ARG A 38 -3.34 1.30 11.14
CA ARG A 38 -3.75 2.63 11.55
C ARG A 38 -2.86 3.67 10.89
N GLY A 39 -3.42 4.83 10.67
CA GLY A 39 -2.68 5.89 10.00
C GLY A 39 -3.55 7.09 9.75
N TRP A 40 -3.46 7.61 8.54
CA TRP A 40 -4.11 8.87 8.17
C TRP A 40 -4.82 8.70 6.83
N VAL A 41 -5.94 9.38 6.71
CA VAL A 41 -6.65 9.48 5.44
C VAL A 41 -6.93 10.94 5.17
N THR A 42 -6.86 11.32 3.89
CA THR A 42 -7.20 12.67 3.45
C THR A 42 -8.71 12.74 3.22
N ALA A 43 -9.36 13.55 4.00
CA ALA A 43 -10.78 13.82 3.87
C ALA A 43 -11.00 15.23 3.33
N ALA A 44 -12.25 15.57 3.03
CA ALA A 44 -12.56 16.89 2.48
C ALA A 44 -12.10 18.00 3.41
N SER A 45 -12.14 17.76 4.71
CA SER A 45 -11.77 18.77 5.72
C SER A 45 -10.30 18.72 6.12
N GLY A 46 -9.49 17.84 5.47
CA GLY A 46 -8.09 17.69 5.80
C GLY A 46 -7.79 16.26 6.19
N GLN A 47 -6.65 16.05 6.85
CA GLN A 47 -6.25 14.70 7.23
C GLN A 47 -6.92 14.30 8.54
N GLU A 48 -7.34 13.05 8.61
CA GLU A 48 -7.97 12.47 9.79
C GLU A 48 -7.27 11.19 10.15
N ARG A 49 -7.21 10.89 11.43
CA ARG A 49 -6.71 9.60 11.88
C ARG A 49 -7.68 8.50 11.47
N ALA A 50 -7.13 7.37 11.07
CA ALA A 50 -7.94 6.27 10.57
C ALA A 50 -7.42 4.95 11.09
N THR A 51 -8.35 4.01 11.26
CA THR A 51 -8.01 2.61 11.53
C THR A 51 -8.66 1.76 10.47
N MET A 52 -8.06 0.60 10.20
CA MET A 52 -8.58 -0.29 9.17
C MET A 52 -8.31 -1.73 9.59
N ASN A 53 -9.27 -2.59 9.32
CA ASN A 53 -9.10 -4.04 9.48
C ASN A 53 -9.25 -4.68 8.12
N VAL A 54 -8.30 -5.54 7.78
CA VAL A 54 -8.29 -6.27 6.51
C VAL A 54 -8.40 -7.75 6.81
N GLN A 55 -9.29 -8.43 6.09
CA GLN A 55 -9.48 -9.85 6.23
C GLN A 55 -8.64 -10.62 5.23
N ALA A 56 -8.53 -11.92 5.43
CA ALA A 56 -7.66 -12.73 4.59
C ALA A 56 -8.05 -12.71 3.11
N ASP A 57 -9.32 -12.46 2.81
CA ASP A 57 -9.77 -12.37 1.42
C ASP A 57 -9.57 -10.98 0.80
N GLY A 58 -9.00 -10.05 1.56
CA GLY A 58 -8.77 -8.69 1.10
C GLY A 58 -9.85 -7.70 1.46
N SER A 59 -10.99 -8.17 1.96
CA SER A 59 -12.07 -7.28 2.38
C SER A 59 -11.60 -6.40 3.53
N TYR A 60 -12.01 -5.14 3.53
CA TYR A 60 -11.57 -4.22 4.58
C TYR A 60 -12.71 -3.33 5.05
N LYS A 61 -12.56 -2.86 6.28
CA LYS A 61 -13.40 -1.81 6.86
C LYS A 61 -12.48 -0.80 7.50
N ALA A 62 -12.71 0.46 7.20
CA ALA A 62 -11.91 1.56 7.74
C ALA A 62 -12.83 2.59 8.37
N SER A 63 -12.33 3.28 9.39
CA SER A 63 -13.07 4.34 10.03
C SER A 63 -12.11 5.44 10.47
N THR A 64 -12.64 6.64 10.57
CA THR A 64 -11.86 7.80 11.01
C THR A 64 -12.34 8.27 12.37
N THR A 65 -11.51 9.08 13.02
CA THR A 65 -11.86 9.66 14.32
C THR A 65 -13.08 10.58 14.24
N ARG A 66 -13.44 11.04 13.04
CA ARG A 66 -14.64 11.88 12.86
C ARG A 66 -15.87 11.07 12.47
N GLY A 67 -15.74 9.74 12.46
CA GLY A 67 -16.89 8.88 12.22
C GLY A 67 -17.14 8.51 10.78
N SER A 68 -16.28 8.91 9.85
CA SER A 68 -16.40 8.46 8.47
C SER A 68 -16.02 6.99 8.39
N THR A 69 -16.72 6.24 7.54
CA THR A 69 -16.43 4.82 7.35
C THR A 69 -16.29 4.52 5.87
N SER A 70 -15.54 3.46 5.58
CA SER A 70 -15.35 3.00 4.22
C SER A 70 -15.19 1.49 4.25
N GLU A 71 -15.75 0.84 3.24
CA GLU A 71 -15.60 -0.61 3.07
C GLU A 71 -15.24 -0.90 1.64
N GLY A 72 -14.48 -1.97 1.46
CA GLY A 72 -14.10 -2.34 0.12
C GLY A 72 -13.27 -3.60 0.14
N LYS A 73 -12.48 -3.76 -0.92
CA LYS A 73 -11.69 -4.96 -1.07
C LYS A 73 -10.37 -4.63 -1.77
N PHE A 74 -9.29 -5.14 -1.22
CA PHE A 74 -7.99 -5.17 -1.89
C PHE A 74 -7.93 -6.43 -2.74
N TYR A 75 -7.29 -6.32 -3.89
CA TYR A 75 -7.13 -7.46 -4.78
C TYR A 75 -5.89 -7.27 -5.62
N LEU A 76 -5.40 -8.38 -6.19
CA LEU A 76 -4.26 -8.34 -7.10
C LEU A 76 -4.76 -8.49 -8.52
N GLN A 77 -4.24 -7.65 -9.40
CA GLN A 77 -4.53 -7.75 -10.82
C GLN A 77 -3.22 -7.57 -11.57
N ASP A 78 -2.84 -8.57 -12.34
CA ASP A 78 -1.57 -8.55 -13.06
C ASP A 78 -0.38 -8.28 -12.14
N GLY A 79 -0.44 -8.85 -10.94
CA GLY A 79 0.62 -8.69 -9.95
C GLY A 79 0.62 -7.36 -9.24
N LYS A 80 -0.34 -6.49 -9.52
CA LYS A 80 -0.42 -5.18 -8.91
C LYS A 80 -1.53 -5.12 -7.89
N LEU A 81 -1.23 -4.51 -6.76
CA LEU A 81 -2.20 -4.37 -5.69
C LEU A 81 -3.14 -3.21 -5.98
N GLN A 82 -4.42 -3.48 -5.94
CA GLN A 82 -5.46 -2.51 -6.21
C GLN A 82 -6.54 -2.62 -5.16
N TYR A 83 -7.41 -1.62 -5.11
CA TYR A 83 -8.56 -1.66 -4.23
C TYR A 83 -9.77 -1.06 -4.91
N ARG A 84 -10.94 -1.46 -4.41
CA ARG A 84 -12.17 -0.78 -4.77
C ARG A 84 -13.04 -0.68 -3.54
N SER A 85 -13.73 0.43 -3.45
CA SER A 85 -14.71 0.67 -2.40
C SER A 85 -16.03 0.99 -3.07
N SER A 86 -17.04 1.30 -2.24
CA SER A 86 -18.33 1.71 -2.78
C SER A 86 -18.25 3.05 -3.50
N ARG A 87 -17.18 3.81 -3.32
CA ARG A 87 -17.07 5.17 -3.87
C ARG A 87 -16.04 5.29 -4.97
N THR A 88 -14.95 4.52 -4.90
CA THR A 88 -13.85 4.74 -5.80
C THR A 88 -13.01 3.49 -5.94
N THR A 89 -12.13 3.52 -6.91
CA THR A 89 -11.12 2.49 -7.11
C THR A 89 -9.76 3.15 -7.09
N GLY A 90 -8.72 2.34 -6.98
CA GLY A 90 -7.38 2.88 -7.03
C GLY A 90 -6.33 1.81 -6.84
N THR A 91 -5.13 2.25 -6.55
CA THR A 91 -3.98 1.37 -6.34
C THR A 91 -3.53 1.46 -4.90
N ALA A 92 -2.80 0.43 -4.47
CA ALA A 92 -2.20 0.43 -3.16
C ALA A 92 -0.78 -0.09 -3.29
N ARG A 93 0.05 0.28 -2.32
CA ARG A 93 1.45 -0.10 -2.34
C ARG A 93 1.89 -0.46 -0.94
N LEU A 94 2.54 -1.61 -0.82
CA LEU A 94 3.09 -2.05 0.46
C LEU A 94 4.58 -1.77 0.46
N SER A 95 5.07 -1.19 1.54
CA SER A 95 6.50 -0.91 1.66
C SER A 95 6.96 -1.19 3.08
N GLU A 96 8.27 -1.31 3.24
CA GLU A 96 8.88 -1.49 4.55
C GLU A 96 9.88 -0.40 4.80
N ASP A 97 9.85 0.17 5.98
CA ASP A 97 10.70 1.27 6.35
C ASP A 97 11.05 1.14 7.84
N GLN A 98 12.33 0.87 8.14
CA GLN A 98 12.83 0.79 9.50
C GLN A 98 12.01 -0.14 10.38
N GLY A 99 11.67 -1.32 9.85
CA GLY A 99 10.91 -2.31 10.60
C GLY A 99 9.42 -2.08 10.63
N LYS A 100 8.94 -1.05 9.95
CA LYS A 100 7.51 -0.75 9.85
C LYS A 100 6.99 -1.15 8.50
N THR A 101 5.79 -1.71 8.48
CA THR A 101 5.11 -2.08 7.24
C THR A 101 4.07 -1.02 6.95
N ILE A 102 4.16 -0.41 5.78
CA ILE A 102 3.35 0.75 5.41
C ILE A 102 2.53 0.42 4.18
N LEU A 103 1.24 0.70 4.25
CA LEU A 103 0.32 0.51 3.13
C LEU A 103 -0.15 1.88 2.68
N THR A 104 0.18 2.24 1.44
CA THR A 104 -0.21 3.52 0.85
C THR A 104 -1.35 3.29 -0.13
N VAL A 105 -2.42 4.05 0.02
CA VAL A 105 -3.62 3.91 -0.79
C VAL A 105 -3.80 5.19 -1.61
N MET A 106 -3.98 5.01 -2.92
CA MET A 106 -4.07 6.15 -3.85
C MET A 106 -5.30 5.99 -4.73
N PRO A 107 -6.25 6.94 -4.69
CA PRO A 107 -7.37 6.91 -5.64
C PRO A 107 -6.87 6.97 -7.08
N ALA A 108 -7.63 6.34 -7.99
CA ALA A 108 -7.24 6.27 -9.40
C ALA A 108 -7.27 7.65 -10.08
N ASP A 109 -8.21 8.50 -9.67
CA ASP A 109 -8.34 9.83 -10.26
C ASP A 109 -7.30 10.76 -9.63
N PRO A 110 -6.32 11.25 -10.40
CA PRO A 110 -5.28 12.12 -9.85
C PRO A 110 -5.81 13.47 -9.33
N ASN A 111 -7.01 13.86 -9.74
CA ASN A 111 -7.61 15.09 -9.26
C ASN A 111 -8.43 14.86 -7.98
N TYR A 112 -8.57 13.62 -7.57
CA TYR A 112 -9.39 13.27 -6.41
C TYR A 112 -8.45 12.92 -5.25
N GLN A 113 -8.27 13.86 -4.34
CA GLN A 113 -7.36 13.67 -3.21
C GLN A 113 -8.02 12.98 -2.02
N THR A 114 -9.34 13.08 -1.93
CA THR A 114 -10.07 12.46 -0.84
C THR A 114 -9.95 10.94 -0.93
N GLY A 115 -9.59 10.31 0.19
CA GLY A 115 -9.41 8.87 0.22
C GLY A 115 -7.97 8.43 0.09
N ARG A 116 -7.07 9.35 -0.21
CA ARG A 116 -5.65 9.03 -0.17
C ARG A 116 -5.28 8.73 1.28
N ALA A 117 -4.57 7.63 1.51
CA ALA A 117 -4.31 7.19 2.88
C ALA A 117 -2.95 6.54 3.00
N GLU A 118 -2.44 6.58 4.22
CA GLU A 118 -1.21 5.89 4.56
C GLU A 118 -1.42 5.21 5.90
N TYR A 119 -1.25 3.88 5.92
CA TYR A 119 -1.47 3.08 7.11
C TYR A 119 -0.20 2.36 7.51
N GLU A 120 -0.03 2.16 8.78
CA GLU A 120 1.04 1.35 9.34
C GLU A 120 0.42 0.13 9.99
N ARG A 121 1.05 -1.04 9.80
CA ARG A 121 0.54 -2.27 10.41
C ARG A 121 0.65 -2.19 11.94
N VAL A 122 -0.42 -2.53 12.61
CA VAL A 122 -0.44 -2.61 14.07
C VAL A 122 0.12 -3.97 14.48
N LYS A 123 1.07 -3.94 15.38
CA LYS A 123 1.69 -5.16 15.89
C LYS A 123 1.05 -5.62 17.18
#